data_8cd768d5896f6e314c723216851dcc72
#
_entry.id   8cd768d5896f6e314c723216851dcc72
#
_cell.length_a   1.000
_cell.length_b   1.000
_cell.length_c   1.000
_cell.angle_alpha   90.00
_cell.angle_beta   90.00
_cell.angle_gamma   90.00
#
_symmetry.space_group_name_H-M   'P 1'
#
loop_
_entity.id
_entity.type
_entity.pdbx_description
1 polymer ?
#
loop_
_entity_poly.entity_id
_entity_poly.type
_entity_poly.pdbx_seq_one_letter_code
_entity_poly.pdbx_strand_id
1 'polypeptide(L)'
;SLTPFIEQNPQYIENNILERITEPERQIIFKVPWEDDNGKIQVNRGFRVEFNGVLGPYKGGLRFHPSVALDSMKFLSFEQTFKNALTGLPIGGGKGGSDFNPLNKSDREIKRFCESFMNELYRHIGPDKDVPAGDIGVSGKEIGYLFGHYRRLKGAYENGVITGKGFNYGGSRIRPEATGYGVTYFVQEMLKD
;
A
#
# COMPACT_ATOMS: atom_id res chain seq x y z
N SER A 1 11.43 -16.69 15.29
CA SER A 1 12.21 -15.67 16.00
C SER A 1 13.54 -15.44 15.30
N LEU A 2 13.98 -14.18 15.16
CA LEU A 2 15.28 -13.81 14.56
C LEU A 2 16.45 -13.91 15.56
N THR A 3 16.18 -14.12 16.85
CA THR A 3 17.20 -14.12 17.90
C THR A 3 18.38 -15.05 17.64
N PRO A 4 18.17 -16.35 17.32
CA PRO A 4 19.30 -17.25 17.06
C PRO A 4 20.16 -16.83 15.85
N PHE A 5 19.52 -16.26 14.83
CA PHE A 5 20.22 -15.77 13.64
C PHE A 5 21.08 -14.54 13.97
N ILE A 6 20.57 -13.63 14.77
CA ILE A 6 21.28 -12.41 15.17
C ILE A 6 22.46 -12.77 16.10
N GLU A 7 22.28 -13.70 17.05
CA GLU A 7 23.34 -14.17 17.93
C GLU A 7 24.50 -14.82 17.17
N GLN A 8 24.24 -15.47 16.04
CA GLN A 8 25.25 -16.04 15.15
C GLN A 8 25.92 -15.00 14.23
N ASN A 9 25.42 -13.79 14.19
CA ASN A 9 25.87 -12.73 13.31
C ASN A 9 26.10 -11.41 14.09
N PRO A 10 27.20 -11.31 14.87
CA PRO A 10 27.44 -10.17 15.77
C PRO A 10 27.40 -8.80 15.10
N GLN A 11 27.76 -8.71 13.81
CA GLN A 11 27.71 -7.47 13.03
C GLN A 11 26.32 -6.86 12.97
N TYR A 12 25.25 -7.63 13.12
CA TYR A 12 23.89 -7.13 13.14
C TYR A 12 23.52 -6.51 14.49
N ILE A 13 24.13 -7.00 15.57
CA ILE A 13 24.01 -6.41 16.91
C ILE A 13 24.77 -5.08 16.94
N GLU A 14 26.04 -5.08 16.51
CA GLU A 14 26.91 -3.89 16.49
C GLU A 14 26.32 -2.74 15.68
N ASN A 15 25.61 -3.05 14.60
CA ASN A 15 24.97 -2.04 13.73
C ASN A 15 23.50 -1.78 14.09
N ASN A 16 23.00 -2.32 15.19
CA ASN A 16 21.63 -2.14 15.69
C ASN A 16 20.55 -2.44 14.63
N ILE A 17 20.80 -3.47 13.82
CA ILE A 17 19.95 -3.77 12.65
C ILE A 17 18.52 -4.10 13.06
N LEU A 18 18.33 -4.84 14.15
CA LEU A 18 16.99 -5.25 14.59
C LEU A 18 16.09 -4.04 14.92
N GLU A 19 16.59 -3.08 15.67
CA GLU A 19 15.84 -1.87 16.01
C GLU A 19 15.54 -1.04 14.76
N ARG A 20 16.52 -0.90 13.87
CA ARG A 20 16.39 -0.15 12.63
C ARG A 20 15.37 -0.73 11.67
N ILE A 21 15.23 -2.05 11.59
CA ILE A 21 14.27 -2.71 10.68
C ILE A 21 12.88 -2.87 11.29
N THR A 22 12.69 -2.60 12.57
CA THR A 22 11.38 -2.69 13.24
C THR A 22 10.68 -1.35 13.39
N GLU A 23 11.37 -0.24 13.19
CA GLU A 23 10.78 1.10 13.20
C GLU A 23 10.53 1.62 11.78
N PRO A 24 9.33 2.16 11.49
CA PRO A 24 9.04 2.77 10.19
C PRO A 24 9.77 4.12 10.03
N GLU A 25 10.23 4.40 8.82
CA GLU A 25 10.90 5.67 8.50
C GLU A 25 9.95 6.86 8.58
N ARG A 26 8.65 6.66 8.22
CA ARG A 26 7.64 7.73 8.29
C ARG A 26 6.22 7.19 8.42
N GLN A 27 5.41 7.90 9.19
CA GLN A 27 3.99 7.65 9.38
C GLN A 27 3.21 8.91 9.06
N ILE A 28 2.22 8.81 8.20
CA ILE A 28 1.38 9.91 7.75
C ILE A 28 -0.05 9.60 8.14
N ILE A 29 -0.68 10.48 8.89
CA ILE A 29 -2.08 10.37 9.32
C ILE A 29 -2.79 11.65 8.88
N PHE A 30 -3.95 11.50 8.25
CA PHE A 30 -4.72 12.62 7.76
C PHE A 30 -6.22 12.38 7.87
N LYS A 31 -6.97 13.48 7.91
CA LYS A 31 -8.43 13.49 7.93
C LYS A 31 -8.97 13.39 6.51
N VAL A 32 -10.02 12.58 6.31
CA VAL A 32 -10.70 12.38 5.03
C VAL A 32 -12.18 12.72 5.20
N PRO A 33 -12.59 13.98 5.02
CA PRO A 33 -13.99 14.36 5.00
C PRO A 33 -14.59 14.10 3.62
N TRP A 34 -15.77 13.50 3.57
CA TRP A 34 -16.49 13.22 2.32
C TRP A 34 -17.99 13.30 2.54
N GLU A 35 -18.76 13.57 1.49
CA GLU A 35 -20.20 13.70 1.53
C GLU A 35 -20.88 12.41 1.11
N ASP A 36 -21.83 11.90 1.90
CA ASP A 36 -22.66 10.77 1.54
C ASP A 36 -23.79 11.14 0.57
N ASP A 37 -24.56 10.17 0.11
CA ASP A 37 -25.63 10.40 -0.85
C ASP A 37 -26.83 11.19 -0.27
N ASN A 38 -26.89 11.37 1.05
CA ASN A 38 -27.88 12.19 1.75
C ASN A 38 -27.39 13.64 1.98
N GLY A 39 -26.21 14.01 1.47
CA GLY A 39 -25.61 15.33 1.69
C GLY A 39 -24.97 15.51 3.07
N LYS A 40 -24.81 14.43 3.85
CA LYS A 40 -24.18 14.50 5.17
C LYS A 40 -22.68 14.33 5.06
N ILE A 41 -21.92 15.17 5.73
CA ILE A 41 -20.45 15.05 5.81
C ILE A 41 -20.09 13.93 6.77
N GLN A 42 -19.37 12.98 6.24
CA GLN A 42 -18.70 11.88 6.94
C GLN A 42 -17.21 12.20 7.11
N VAL A 43 -16.58 11.64 8.13
CA VAL A 43 -15.15 11.85 8.38
C VAL A 43 -14.49 10.52 8.70
N ASN A 44 -13.51 10.15 7.92
CA ASN A 44 -12.63 9.00 8.14
C ASN A 44 -11.18 9.45 8.37
N ARG A 45 -10.35 8.53 8.82
CA ARG A 45 -8.89 8.70 8.89
C ARG A 45 -8.20 7.98 7.76
N GLY A 46 -7.23 8.66 7.14
CA GLY A 46 -6.31 8.08 6.20
C GLY A 46 -4.94 7.84 6.84
N PHE A 47 -4.28 6.78 6.42
CA PHE A 47 -2.97 6.36 6.90
C PHE A 47 -2.06 6.01 5.72
N ARG A 48 -0.78 6.41 5.80
CA ARG A 48 0.29 5.87 4.98
C ARG A 48 1.53 5.66 5.85
N VAL A 49 2.06 4.46 5.86
CA VAL A 49 3.30 4.10 6.53
C VAL A 49 4.34 3.80 5.47
N GLU A 50 5.34 4.63 5.38
CA GLU A 50 6.55 4.44 4.61
C GLU A 50 7.55 3.76 5.54
N PHE A 51 7.67 2.42 5.40
CA PHE A 51 8.32 1.63 6.42
C PHE A 51 9.83 1.56 6.23
N ASN A 52 10.27 1.16 5.05
CA ASN A 52 11.69 1.05 4.75
C ASN A 52 11.94 1.29 3.26
N GLY A 53 12.76 2.29 2.94
CA GLY A 53 13.11 2.72 1.60
C GLY A 53 14.53 2.36 1.16
N VAL A 54 15.27 1.55 1.94
CA VAL A 54 16.68 1.22 1.66
C VAL A 54 16.88 0.53 0.31
N LEU A 55 15.94 -0.32 -0.11
CA LEU A 55 16.02 -1.04 -1.39
C LEU A 55 15.43 -0.26 -2.57
N GLY A 56 14.66 0.80 -2.33
CA GLY A 56 14.03 1.59 -3.39
C GLY A 56 12.74 2.27 -2.91
N PRO A 57 11.93 2.82 -3.83
CA PRO A 57 10.68 3.49 -3.49
C PRO A 57 9.77 2.62 -2.63
N TYR A 58 9.09 3.24 -1.66
CA TYR A 58 8.12 2.52 -0.84
C TYR A 58 7.03 1.92 -1.72
N LYS A 59 6.64 0.69 -1.45
CA LYS A 59 5.67 -0.05 -2.25
C LYS A 59 4.75 -0.88 -1.38
N GLY A 60 3.44 -0.72 -1.54
CA GLY A 60 2.46 -1.54 -0.87
C GLY A 60 1.03 -1.04 -0.99
N GLY A 61 0.06 -1.90 -0.67
CA GLY A 61 -1.36 -1.68 -0.89
C GLY A 61 -2.00 -0.60 0.00
N LEU A 62 -3.17 -0.14 -0.44
CA LEU A 62 -4.12 0.64 0.35
C LEU A 62 -5.29 -0.27 0.74
N ARG A 63 -5.65 -0.30 2.02
CA ARG A 63 -6.77 -1.06 2.55
C ARG A 63 -7.89 -0.13 3.01
N PHE A 64 -9.11 -0.35 2.52
CA PHE A 64 -10.31 0.34 3.02
C PHE A 64 -11.17 -0.65 3.80
N HIS A 65 -11.11 -0.57 5.11
CA HIS A 65 -11.84 -1.46 5.99
C HIS A 65 -11.99 -0.83 7.39
N PRO A 66 -13.13 -1.01 8.10
CA PRO A 66 -13.33 -0.42 9.44
C PRO A 66 -12.27 -0.76 10.49
N SER A 67 -11.59 -1.90 10.34
CA SER A 67 -10.52 -2.32 11.26
C SER A 67 -9.17 -1.65 11.00
N VAL A 68 -9.05 -0.79 9.99
CA VAL A 68 -7.79 -0.11 9.68
C VAL A 68 -7.47 0.90 10.78
N ALA A 69 -6.30 0.72 11.39
CA ALA A 69 -5.71 1.59 12.39
C ALA A 69 -4.21 1.74 12.13
N LEU A 70 -3.57 2.70 12.78
CA LEU A 70 -2.14 2.94 12.56
C LEU A 70 -1.30 1.69 12.86
N ASP A 71 -1.58 1.01 13.97
CA ASP A 71 -0.82 -0.19 14.38
C ASP A 71 -0.94 -1.32 13.36
N SER A 72 -2.14 -1.55 12.82
CA SER A 72 -2.33 -2.53 11.75
C SER A 72 -1.57 -2.15 10.47
N MET A 73 -1.51 -0.87 10.15
CA MET A 73 -0.74 -0.39 8.99
C MET A 73 0.77 -0.49 9.22
N LYS A 74 1.26 -0.23 10.43
CA LYS A 74 2.68 -0.46 10.79
C LYS A 74 3.05 -1.92 10.60
N PHE A 75 2.28 -2.84 11.18
CA PHE A 75 2.53 -4.28 11.06
C PHE A 75 2.52 -4.75 9.60
N LEU A 76 1.48 -4.41 8.85
CA LEU A 76 1.37 -4.81 7.43
C LEU A 76 2.46 -4.17 6.56
N SER A 77 2.94 -3.01 6.93
CA SER A 77 4.05 -2.32 6.23
C SER A 77 5.38 -3.01 6.49
N PHE A 78 5.60 -3.48 7.72
CA PHE A 78 6.73 -4.32 8.10
C PHE A 78 6.74 -5.62 7.28
N GLU A 79 5.65 -6.37 7.25
CA GLU A 79 5.53 -7.57 6.43
C GLU A 79 5.77 -7.28 4.94
N GLN A 80 5.22 -6.17 4.44
CA GLN A 80 5.40 -5.76 3.04
C GLN A 80 6.87 -5.49 2.70
N THR A 81 7.65 -4.98 3.63
CA THR A 81 9.09 -4.74 3.44
C THR A 81 9.83 -6.04 3.14
N PHE A 82 9.61 -7.08 3.92
CA PHE A 82 10.24 -8.39 3.69
C PHE A 82 9.70 -9.07 2.43
N LYS A 83 8.39 -9.00 2.23
CA LYS A 83 7.76 -9.53 1.02
C LYS A 83 8.42 -8.94 -0.25
N ASN A 84 8.64 -7.63 -0.28
CA ASN A 84 9.27 -6.96 -1.41
C ASN A 84 10.76 -7.32 -1.53
N ALA A 85 11.50 -7.35 -0.43
CA ALA A 85 12.91 -7.72 -0.42
C ALA A 85 13.15 -9.12 -0.99
N LEU A 86 12.28 -10.09 -0.71
CA LEU A 86 12.37 -11.46 -1.22
C LEU A 86 12.17 -11.57 -2.73
N THR A 87 11.65 -10.55 -3.39
CA THR A 87 11.54 -10.54 -4.87
C THR A 87 12.85 -10.23 -5.57
N GLY A 88 13.85 -9.68 -4.87
CA GLY A 88 15.09 -9.17 -5.45
C GLY A 88 14.93 -7.88 -6.27
N LEU A 89 13.75 -7.29 -6.30
CA LEU A 89 13.49 -6.04 -7.01
C LEU A 89 13.89 -4.82 -6.14
N PRO A 90 14.30 -3.70 -6.76
CA PRO A 90 14.71 -2.49 -6.05
C PRO A 90 13.48 -1.69 -5.57
N ILE A 91 12.70 -2.27 -4.67
CA ILE A 91 11.49 -1.67 -4.08
C ILE A 91 11.51 -1.81 -2.56
N GLY A 92 11.17 -0.73 -1.88
CA GLY A 92 11.00 -0.68 -0.44
C GLY A 92 9.63 -1.19 0.02
N GLY A 93 9.32 -1.01 1.28
CA GLY A 93 8.05 -1.44 1.90
C GLY A 93 7.23 -0.26 2.39
N GLY A 94 5.93 -0.32 2.12
CA GLY A 94 4.95 0.64 2.62
C GLY A 94 3.54 0.04 2.64
N LYS A 95 2.68 0.62 3.44
CA LYS A 95 1.25 0.25 3.54
C LYS A 95 0.41 1.46 3.91
N GLY A 96 -0.82 1.46 3.48
CA GLY A 96 -1.75 2.52 3.87
C GLY A 96 -3.19 2.06 3.82
N GLY A 97 -4.07 2.99 4.06
CA GLY A 97 -5.50 2.73 4.01
C GLY A 97 -6.33 3.72 4.81
N SER A 98 -7.56 3.32 5.08
CA SER A 98 -8.52 4.10 5.87
C SER A 98 -9.47 3.18 6.61
N ASP A 99 -10.01 3.66 7.72
CA ASP A 99 -11.13 3.06 8.44
C ASP A 99 -12.48 3.19 7.69
N PHE A 100 -12.47 3.69 6.47
CA PHE A 100 -13.61 3.74 5.57
C PHE A 100 -14.11 2.34 5.21
N ASN A 101 -15.42 2.12 5.32
CA ASN A 101 -16.07 0.89 4.89
C ASN A 101 -16.71 1.07 3.51
N PRO A 102 -16.18 0.48 2.44
CA PRO A 102 -16.76 0.57 1.10
C PRO A 102 -18.02 -0.29 0.92
N LEU A 103 -18.30 -1.24 1.84
CA LEU A 103 -19.49 -2.10 1.72
C LEU A 103 -20.76 -1.27 1.84
N ASN A 104 -21.74 -1.56 0.96
CA ASN A 104 -23.01 -0.86 0.89
C ASN A 104 -22.93 0.64 0.60
N LYS A 105 -21.82 1.10 0.05
CA LYS A 105 -21.65 2.46 -0.45
C LYS A 105 -21.91 2.52 -1.96
N SER A 106 -22.54 3.62 -2.39
CA SER A 106 -22.70 3.85 -3.82
C SER A 106 -21.36 4.14 -4.49
N ASP A 107 -21.27 3.94 -5.81
CA ASP A 107 -20.09 4.29 -6.58
C ASP A 107 -19.75 5.79 -6.49
N ARG A 108 -20.75 6.64 -6.29
CA ARG A 108 -20.57 8.08 -6.10
C ARG A 108 -19.95 8.39 -4.73
N GLU A 109 -20.40 7.73 -3.67
CA GLU A 109 -19.82 7.86 -2.34
C GLU A 109 -18.37 7.39 -2.32
N ILE A 110 -18.08 6.21 -2.89
CA ILE A 110 -16.72 5.65 -3.00
C ILE A 110 -15.83 6.62 -3.78
N LYS A 111 -16.31 7.17 -4.88
CA LYS A 111 -15.56 8.15 -5.67
C LYS A 111 -15.24 9.41 -4.86
N ARG A 112 -16.23 10.03 -4.19
CA ARG A 112 -16.01 11.21 -3.35
C ARG A 112 -15.01 10.94 -2.23
N PHE A 113 -15.12 9.77 -1.60
CA PHE A 113 -14.14 9.34 -0.60
C PHE A 113 -12.74 9.23 -1.19
N CYS A 114 -12.56 8.52 -2.33
CA CYS A 114 -11.27 8.36 -3.00
C CYS A 114 -10.65 9.71 -3.40
N GLU A 115 -11.46 10.65 -3.89
CA GLU A 115 -11.01 11.99 -4.23
C GLU A 115 -10.52 12.75 -3.00
N SER A 116 -11.28 12.72 -1.90
CA SER A 116 -10.89 13.34 -0.64
C SER A 116 -9.63 12.70 -0.03
N PHE A 117 -9.54 11.37 -0.05
CA PHE A 117 -8.35 10.63 0.40
C PHE A 117 -7.10 11.03 -0.41
N MET A 118 -7.24 11.17 -1.71
CA MET A 118 -6.13 11.53 -2.59
C MET A 118 -5.71 12.99 -2.45
N ASN A 119 -6.60 13.90 -2.06
CA ASN A 119 -6.26 15.32 -1.80
C ASN A 119 -5.13 15.47 -0.76
N GLU A 120 -5.02 14.55 0.16
CA GLU A 120 -3.93 14.52 1.13
C GLU A 120 -2.78 13.62 0.68
N LEU A 121 -3.07 12.42 0.21
CA LEU A 121 -2.06 11.43 -0.11
C LEU A 121 -1.14 11.85 -1.27
N TYR A 122 -1.63 12.59 -2.28
CA TYR A 122 -0.86 12.88 -3.51
C TYR A 122 0.47 13.60 -3.26
N ARG A 123 0.59 14.33 -2.15
CA ARG A 123 1.82 15.04 -1.77
C ARG A 123 2.95 14.09 -1.36
N HIS A 124 2.59 12.90 -0.96
CA HIS A 124 3.49 11.91 -0.36
C HIS A 124 3.89 10.80 -1.32
N ILE A 125 3.14 10.59 -2.39
CA ILE A 125 3.36 9.51 -3.36
C ILE A 125 3.95 10.01 -4.68
N GLY A 126 4.51 9.08 -5.44
CA GLY A 126 5.10 9.34 -6.75
C GLY A 126 5.79 8.09 -7.30
N PRO A 127 6.09 8.03 -8.61
CA PRO A 127 6.68 6.84 -9.25
C PRO A 127 7.99 6.38 -8.59
N ASP A 128 8.82 7.34 -8.17
CA ASP A 128 10.15 7.10 -7.63
C ASP A 128 10.23 7.39 -6.11
N LYS A 129 9.08 7.55 -5.46
CA LYS A 129 9.01 7.90 -4.02
C LYS A 129 8.23 6.85 -3.23
N ASP A 130 6.96 6.75 -3.50
CA ASP A 130 6.03 5.83 -2.84
C ASP A 130 4.92 5.44 -3.81
N VAL A 131 4.76 4.13 -4.03
CA VAL A 131 3.87 3.57 -5.04
C VAL A 131 2.78 2.71 -4.39
N PRO A 132 1.59 3.27 -4.14
CA PRO A 132 0.45 2.50 -3.65
C PRO A 132 -0.04 1.45 -4.63
N ALA A 133 -0.86 0.52 -4.12
CA ALA A 133 -1.53 -0.53 -4.89
C ALA A 133 -2.90 -0.84 -4.27
N GLY A 134 -3.66 -1.76 -4.88
CA GLY A 134 -4.86 -2.31 -4.28
C GLY A 134 -4.57 -3.28 -3.13
N ASP A 135 -5.56 -3.42 -2.25
CA ASP A 135 -5.63 -4.38 -1.15
C ASP A 135 -7.11 -4.58 -0.78
N ILE A 136 -7.45 -5.13 0.38
CA ILE A 136 -8.84 -5.31 0.83
C ILE A 136 -9.62 -3.99 0.72
N GLY A 137 -10.78 -4.02 0.06
CA GLY A 137 -11.63 -2.85 -0.16
C GLY A 137 -11.13 -1.84 -1.21
N VAL A 138 -10.01 -2.14 -1.89
CA VAL A 138 -9.45 -1.32 -2.96
C VAL A 138 -9.16 -2.19 -4.18
N SER A 139 -10.12 -2.25 -5.07
CA SER A 139 -10.05 -2.98 -6.34
C SER A 139 -9.66 -2.07 -7.51
N GLY A 140 -9.73 -2.57 -8.72
CA GLY A 140 -9.47 -1.79 -9.93
C GLY A 140 -10.35 -0.55 -10.07
N LYS A 141 -11.56 -0.55 -9.52
CA LYS A 141 -12.48 0.58 -9.52
C LYS A 141 -11.94 1.71 -8.64
N GLU A 142 -11.63 1.41 -7.39
CA GLU A 142 -11.05 2.38 -6.43
C GLU A 142 -9.71 2.91 -6.94
N ILE A 143 -8.85 2.03 -7.48
CA ILE A 143 -7.60 2.43 -8.14
C ILE A 143 -7.85 3.42 -9.28
N GLY A 144 -8.89 3.20 -10.06
CA GLY A 144 -9.28 4.12 -11.14
C GLY A 144 -9.66 5.50 -10.61
N TYR A 145 -10.44 5.59 -9.54
CA TYR A 145 -10.79 6.86 -8.91
C TYR A 145 -9.58 7.57 -8.30
N LEU A 146 -8.74 6.84 -7.56
CA LEU A 146 -7.53 7.36 -6.95
C LEU A 146 -6.54 7.88 -7.99
N PHE A 147 -6.25 7.10 -9.03
CA PHE A 147 -5.31 7.50 -10.09
C PHE A 147 -5.84 8.67 -10.93
N GLY A 148 -7.12 8.63 -11.29
CA GLY A 148 -7.76 9.71 -12.05
C GLY A 148 -7.70 11.05 -11.30
N HIS A 149 -7.91 11.04 -9.99
CA HIS A 149 -7.81 12.23 -9.16
C HIS A 149 -6.35 12.69 -8.95
N TYR A 150 -5.44 11.76 -8.68
CA TYR A 150 -4.00 12.05 -8.60
C TYR A 150 -3.50 12.78 -9.84
N ARG A 151 -3.83 12.28 -11.05
CA ARG A 151 -3.47 12.91 -12.31
C ARG A 151 -3.96 14.37 -12.41
N ARG A 152 -5.16 14.65 -11.92
CA ARG A 152 -5.72 16.02 -11.90
C ARG A 152 -4.94 16.93 -10.97
N LEU A 153 -4.60 16.45 -9.75
CA LEU A 153 -3.87 17.21 -8.74
C LEU A 153 -2.42 17.49 -9.17
N LYS A 154 -1.77 16.53 -9.82
CA LYS A 154 -0.39 16.67 -10.32
C LYS A 154 -0.29 17.44 -11.63
N GLY A 155 -1.36 17.49 -12.42
CA GLY A 155 -1.31 18.05 -13.78
C GLY A 155 -0.46 17.23 -14.76
N ALA A 156 -0.14 15.96 -14.41
CA ALA A 156 0.74 15.09 -15.19
C ALA A 156 0.24 13.64 -15.19
N TYR A 157 0.59 12.88 -16.23
CA TYR A 157 0.31 11.46 -16.35
C TYR A 157 1.53 10.63 -15.90
N GLU A 158 1.66 10.44 -14.59
CA GLU A 158 2.73 9.65 -13.99
C GLU A 158 2.31 8.18 -13.90
N ASN A 159 2.54 7.41 -14.95
CA ASN A 159 2.05 6.02 -15.04
C ASN A 159 2.56 5.10 -13.92
N GLY A 160 3.74 5.36 -13.37
CA GLY A 160 4.36 4.53 -12.33
C GLY A 160 3.79 4.73 -10.92
N VAL A 161 2.93 5.73 -10.67
CA VAL A 161 2.59 6.16 -9.30
C VAL A 161 1.71 5.17 -8.51
N ILE A 162 0.79 4.48 -9.16
CA ILE A 162 -0.14 3.52 -8.54
C ILE A 162 -0.19 2.26 -9.38
N THR A 163 -0.05 1.09 -8.78
CA THR A 163 -0.23 -0.18 -9.47
C THR A 163 -1.62 -0.77 -9.23
N GLY A 164 -2.05 -1.69 -10.12
CA GLY A 164 -3.40 -2.24 -10.10
C GLY A 164 -4.40 -1.52 -11.01
N LYS A 165 -3.90 -0.62 -11.86
CA LYS A 165 -4.70 0.05 -12.90
C LYS A 165 -5.21 -0.95 -13.94
N GLY A 166 -6.33 -0.63 -14.58
CA GLY A 166 -6.79 -1.35 -15.76
C GLY A 166 -5.79 -1.27 -16.91
N PHE A 167 -5.75 -2.30 -17.74
CA PHE A 167 -4.78 -2.39 -18.84
C PHE A 167 -4.84 -1.19 -19.79
N ASN A 168 -6.03 -0.68 -20.08
CA ASN A 168 -6.27 0.43 -20.99
C ASN A 168 -5.87 1.82 -20.46
N TYR A 169 -5.44 1.91 -19.19
CA TYR A 169 -4.90 3.16 -18.61
C TYR A 169 -3.63 2.94 -17.78
N GLY A 170 -2.75 2.08 -18.28
CA GLY A 170 -1.39 1.91 -17.79
C GLY A 170 -1.17 0.75 -16.81
N GLY A 171 -2.12 -0.20 -16.75
CA GLY A 171 -1.96 -1.44 -15.98
C GLY A 171 -1.16 -2.53 -16.71
N SER A 172 -0.73 -3.53 -15.96
CA SER A 172 0.00 -4.70 -16.46
C SER A 172 -0.94 -5.87 -16.74
N ARG A 173 -0.62 -6.65 -17.77
CA ARG A 173 -1.28 -7.95 -18.04
C ARG A 173 -0.92 -8.96 -16.95
N ILE A 174 -1.79 -9.97 -16.76
CA ILE A 174 -1.60 -11.12 -15.85
C ILE A 174 -1.52 -10.71 -14.36
N ARG A 175 -1.59 -9.44 -14.02
CA ARG A 175 -1.47 -9.01 -12.62
C ARG A 175 -2.57 -9.58 -11.71
N PRO A 176 -3.85 -9.66 -12.12
CA PRO A 176 -4.91 -10.27 -11.29
C PRO A 176 -4.61 -11.73 -10.95
N GLU A 177 -4.11 -12.50 -11.91
CA GLU A 177 -3.88 -13.93 -11.79
C GLU A 177 -2.51 -14.27 -11.15
N ALA A 178 -1.58 -13.33 -11.16
CA ALA A 178 -0.18 -13.56 -10.74
C ALA A 178 -0.04 -14.09 -9.32
N THR A 179 -0.91 -13.67 -8.39
CA THR A 179 -0.88 -14.14 -7.00
C THR A 179 -1.24 -15.63 -6.93
N GLY A 180 -2.27 -16.05 -7.66
CA GLY A 180 -2.68 -17.47 -7.74
C GLY A 180 -1.61 -18.35 -8.35
N TYR A 181 -1.00 -17.91 -9.46
CA TYR A 181 0.15 -18.62 -10.06
C TYR A 181 1.32 -18.75 -9.08
N GLY A 182 1.67 -17.66 -8.38
CA GLY A 182 2.76 -17.70 -7.40
C GLY A 182 2.51 -18.69 -6.26
N VAL A 183 1.31 -18.75 -5.73
CA VAL A 183 0.92 -19.74 -4.71
C VAL A 183 1.04 -21.17 -5.26
N THR A 184 0.55 -21.41 -6.48
CA THR A 184 0.62 -22.74 -7.11
C THR A 184 2.06 -23.18 -7.32
N TYR A 185 2.92 -22.31 -7.85
CA TYR A 185 4.33 -22.63 -8.03
C TYR A 185 5.06 -22.89 -6.71
N PHE A 186 4.77 -22.11 -5.68
CA PHE A 186 5.37 -22.31 -4.37
C PHE A 186 4.99 -23.68 -3.77
N VAL A 187 3.69 -24.04 -3.87
CA VAL A 187 3.23 -25.38 -3.42
C VAL A 187 3.88 -26.49 -4.22
N GLN A 188 4.03 -26.33 -5.53
CA GLN A 188 4.74 -27.32 -6.37
C GLN A 188 6.20 -27.54 -5.93
N GLU A 189 6.90 -26.46 -5.58
CA GLU A 189 8.29 -26.59 -5.06
C GLU A 189 8.31 -27.27 -3.67
N MET A 190 7.38 -26.93 -2.77
CA MET A 190 7.27 -27.59 -1.46
C MET A 190 6.99 -29.09 -1.56
N LEU A 191 6.35 -29.56 -2.62
CA LEU A 191 6.02 -30.99 -2.81
C LEU A 191 7.16 -31.78 -3.45
N LYS A 192 8.28 -31.14 -3.84
CA LYS A 192 9.49 -31.80 -4.35
C LYS A 192 10.47 -32.18 -3.25
N ASP A 193 10.37 -31.56 -2.08
CA ASP A 193 11.15 -31.84 -0.87
C ASP A 193 10.50 -32.95 -0.04
#